data_48f08646520447ed9be901b6ce05264c
#
_entry.id   48f08646520447ed9be901b6ce05264c
#
_cell.length_a   1.000
_cell.length_b   1.000
_cell.length_c   1.000
_cell.angle_alpha   90.00
_cell.angle_beta   90.00
_cell.angle_gamma   90.00
#
_symmetry.space_group_name_H-M   'P 1'
#
loop_
_entity.id
_entity.type
_entity.pdbx_description
1 polymer ?
#
loop_
_entity_poly.entity_id
_entity_poly.type
_entity_poly.pdbx_seq_one_letter_code
_entity_poly.pdbx_strand_id
1 'polypeptide(L)'
;MEVTFVGHACFLIRFDTGLTVCFDPYKPNCVPGLSDVNIQADEVYCSHSHADHNDFEAVGTPYERYTGPEPEVEIIKTFHDEVEGAKRGRNNLTKITSGSENVVHMGDIGCDLTEDQLAVIKGCDLLLIPVGGYYTIDCKKAFEMVGQIDPKVVIPMHYKSKKFGYDVLSGREDFVELIGNEGEREIISRRFTVEELPKVKSLLLMEPLRILK
;
A
#
# COMPACT_ATOMS: atom_id res chain seq x y z
N MET A 1 -7.51 -7.08 -11.81
CA MET A 1 -7.03 -6.97 -10.39
C MET A 1 -8.13 -6.41 -9.51
N GLU A 2 -8.42 -7.05 -8.39
CA GLU A 2 -9.31 -6.55 -7.33
C GLU A 2 -8.47 -6.13 -6.12
N VAL A 3 -8.86 -5.03 -5.48
CA VAL A 3 -8.14 -4.46 -4.32
C VAL A 3 -9.07 -4.39 -3.13
N THR A 4 -8.62 -4.89 -1.98
CA THR A 4 -9.28 -4.70 -0.68
C THR A 4 -8.35 -3.92 0.24
N PHE A 5 -8.76 -2.73 0.66
CA PHE A 5 -8.07 -2.00 1.72
C PHE A 5 -8.49 -2.56 3.08
N VAL A 6 -7.62 -3.33 3.72
CA VAL A 6 -7.90 -3.93 5.04
C VAL A 6 -7.82 -2.86 6.12
N GLY A 7 -6.80 -1.99 6.05
CA GLY A 7 -6.59 -0.85 6.94
C GLY A 7 -5.11 -0.53 7.10
N HIS A 8 -4.78 0.70 7.47
CA HIS A 8 -3.42 1.21 7.66
C HIS A 8 -2.54 1.07 6.41
N ALA A 9 -1.64 0.10 6.35
CA ALA A 9 -0.87 -0.28 5.17
C ALA A 9 -1.22 -1.69 4.68
N CYS A 10 -2.22 -2.34 5.30
CA CYS A 10 -2.61 -3.70 4.94
C CYS A 10 -3.59 -3.72 3.76
N PHE A 11 -3.20 -4.45 2.72
CA PHE A 11 -4.01 -4.67 1.51
C PHE A 11 -4.08 -6.15 1.17
N LEU A 12 -5.24 -6.57 0.65
CA LEU A 12 -5.41 -7.84 -0.04
C LEU A 12 -5.63 -7.55 -1.53
N ILE A 13 -4.77 -8.09 -2.37
CA ILE A 13 -4.82 -7.96 -3.82
C ILE A 13 -5.17 -9.32 -4.42
N ARG A 14 -6.17 -9.34 -5.31
CA ARG A 14 -6.47 -10.49 -6.14
C ARG A 14 -6.20 -10.15 -7.60
N PHE A 15 -5.22 -10.80 -8.17
CA PHE A 15 -4.87 -10.67 -9.58
C PHE A 15 -5.86 -11.39 -10.49
N ASP A 16 -5.97 -11.00 -11.76
CA ASP A 16 -6.82 -11.67 -12.76
C ASP A 16 -6.40 -13.11 -13.01
N THR A 17 -5.15 -13.47 -12.69
CA THR A 17 -4.65 -14.86 -12.70
C THR A 17 -5.29 -15.73 -11.62
N GLY A 18 -5.94 -15.12 -10.61
CA GLY A 18 -6.50 -15.75 -9.42
C GLY A 18 -5.58 -15.75 -8.20
N LEU A 19 -4.29 -15.39 -8.34
CA LEU A 19 -3.37 -15.24 -7.20
C LEU A 19 -3.89 -14.19 -6.23
N THR A 20 -3.84 -14.50 -4.93
CA THR A 20 -4.16 -13.57 -3.85
C THR A 20 -2.93 -13.26 -3.02
N VAL A 21 -2.66 -11.97 -2.79
CA VAL A 21 -1.50 -11.49 -2.05
C VAL A 21 -1.94 -10.53 -0.96
N CYS A 22 -1.46 -10.76 0.27
CA CYS A 22 -1.60 -9.82 1.37
C CYS A 22 -0.31 -9.04 1.58
N PHE A 23 -0.43 -7.71 1.73
CA PHE A 23 0.67 -6.84 2.12
C PHE A 23 0.46 -6.33 3.54
N ASP A 24 1.53 -6.25 4.31
CA ASP A 24 1.66 -5.60 5.61
C ASP A 24 0.49 -5.85 6.58
N PRO A 25 0.17 -7.11 6.93
CA PRO A 25 -0.82 -7.39 7.95
C PRO A 25 -0.32 -6.90 9.32
N TYR A 26 -1.20 -6.25 10.09
CA TYR A 26 -0.89 -5.66 11.39
C TYR A 26 -1.38 -6.54 12.56
N LYS A 27 -0.66 -6.47 13.70
CA LYS A 27 -1.01 -7.22 14.92
C LYS A 27 -2.28 -6.69 15.57
N PRO A 28 -3.01 -7.53 16.32
CA PRO A 28 -4.18 -7.12 17.09
C PRO A 28 -3.90 -5.89 17.97
N ASN A 29 -4.86 -4.96 17.98
CA ASN A 29 -4.83 -3.74 18.80
C ASN A 29 -3.65 -2.79 18.55
N CYS A 30 -2.87 -2.97 17.47
CA CYS A 30 -1.71 -2.14 17.24
C CYS A 30 -2.08 -0.84 16.50
N VAL A 31 -3.05 -0.85 15.60
CA VAL A 31 -3.52 0.36 14.90
C VAL A 31 -4.82 0.86 15.51
N PRO A 32 -4.86 2.08 16.11
CA PRO A 32 -6.07 2.62 16.71
C PRO A 32 -7.25 2.65 15.74
N GLY A 33 -8.43 2.21 16.22
CA GLY A 33 -9.69 2.24 15.43
C GLY A 33 -9.84 1.13 14.39
N LEU A 34 -8.86 0.25 14.22
CA LEU A 34 -8.96 -0.93 13.38
C LEU A 34 -9.17 -2.19 14.22
N SER A 35 -10.01 -3.11 13.73
CA SER A 35 -10.14 -4.46 14.27
C SER A 35 -9.07 -5.39 13.71
N ASP A 36 -8.93 -6.58 14.31
CA ASP A 36 -7.93 -7.57 13.91
C ASP A 36 -8.05 -7.95 12.43
N VAL A 37 -6.90 -8.22 11.81
CA VAL A 37 -6.83 -8.79 10.47
C VAL A 37 -7.43 -10.20 10.51
N ASN A 38 -8.32 -10.50 9.59
CA ASN A 38 -8.94 -11.82 9.42
C ASN A 38 -9.28 -12.00 7.93
N ILE A 39 -8.27 -12.35 7.16
CA ILE A 39 -8.33 -12.56 5.71
C ILE A 39 -7.56 -13.83 5.34
N GLN A 40 -7.70 -14.26 4.09
CA GLN A 40 -6.93 -15.36 3.52
C GLN A 40 -6.19 -14.87 2.28
N ALA A 41 -4.96 -15.31 2.09
CA ALA A 41 -4.17 -15.05 0.90
C ALA A 41 -3.22 -16.22 0.60
N ASP A 42 -2.86 -16.39 -0.68
CA ASP A 42 -1.89 -17.38 -1.11
C ASP A 42 -0.49 -17.02 -0.66
N GLU A 43 -0.17 -15.71 -0.71
CA GLU A 43 1.12 -15.16 -0.34
C GLU A 43 0.99 -13.94 0.57
N VAL A 44 1.99 -13.73 1.44
CA VAL A 44 2.05 -12.59 2.37
C VAL A 44 3.42 -11.95 2.29
N TYR A 45 3.45 -10.64 2.08
CA TYR A 45 4.67 -9.83 2.06
C TYR A 45 4.61 -8.74 3.11
N CYS A 46 5.68 -8.62 3.89
CA CYS A 46 5.85 -7.60 4.91
C CYS A 46 7.02 -6.69 4.56
N SER A 47 6.78 -5.38 4.56
CA SER A 47 7.79 -4.39 4.21
C SER A 47 8.92 -4.33 5.24
N HIS A 48 8.58 -4.49 6.53
CA HIS A 48 9.53 -4.44 7.65
C HIS A 48 8.94 -5.09 8.92
N SER A 49 9.68 -5.08 10.03
CA SER A 49 9.36 -5.89 11.22
C SER A 49 8.51 -5.19 12.29
N HIS A 50 8.01 -3.97 12.06
CA HIS A 50 7.15 -3.30 13.04
C HIS A 50 5.80 -4.00 13.18
N ALA A 51 5.19 -3.89 14.36
CA ALA A 51 3.97 -4.64 14.70
C ALA A 51 2.75 -4.29 13.85
N ASP A 52 2.73 -3.10 13.29
CA ASP A 52 1.69 -2.59 12.39
C ASP A 52 1.87 -3.02 10.91
N HIS A 53 2.91 -3.85 10.61
CA HIS A 53 3.20 -4.34 9.26
C HIS A 53 3.59 -5.82 9.18
N ASN A 54 3.71 -6.54 10.33
CA ASN A 54 4.35 -7.86 10.33
C ASN A 54 3.61 -8.90 11.19
N ASP A 55 2.38 -9.19 10.82
CA ASP A 55 1.59 -10.26 11.45
C ASP A 55 1.19 -11.34 10.43
N PHE A 56 2.17 -12.14 10.00
CA PHE A 56 1.92 -13.26 9.07
C PHE A 56 0.87 -14.24 9.60
N GLU A 57 0.77 -14.41 10.92
CA GLU A 57 -0.14 -15.37 11.56
C GLU A 57 -1.61 -14.94 11.44
N ALA A 58 -1.87 -13.64 11.22
CA ALA A 58 -3.21 -13.10 11.03
C ALA A 58 -3.82 -13.46 9.67
N VAL A 59 -3.01 -13.95 8.74
CA VAL A 59 -3.46 -14.28 7.38
C VAL A 59 -3.60 -15.80 7.23
N GLY A 60 -4.84 -16.25 7.04
CA GLY A 60 -5.12 -17.67 6.79
C GLY A 60 -4.75 -18.11 5.38
N THR A 61 -4.62 -19.41 5.18
CA THR A 61 -4.44 -20.00 3.86
C THR A 61 -5.80 -20.23 3.21
N PRO A 62 -6.00 -19.88 1.92
CA PRO A 62 -7.23 -20.20 1.20
C PRO A 62 -7.49 -21.71 1.13
N TYR A 63 -8.77 -22.12 1.14
CA TYR A 63 -9.15 -23.52 0.95
C TYR A 63 -8.71 -24.03 -0.43
N GLU A 64 -8.95 -23.24 -1.47
CA GLU A 64 -8.45 -23.47 -2.82
C GLU A 64 -7.25 -22.57 -3.05
N ARG A 65 -6.05 -23.17 -3.04
CA ARG A 65 -4.81 -22.47 -3.28
C ARG A 65 -4.61 -22.15 -4.75
N TYR A 66 -3.96 -21.04 -4.99
CA TYR A 66 -3.46 -20.73 -6.32
C TYR A 66 -2.48 -21.80 -6.82
N THR A 67 -2.69 -22.25 -8.05
CA THR A 67 -1.86 -23.27 -8.73
C THR A 67 -1.40 -22.82 -10.12
N GLY A 68 -1.58 -21.53 -10.44
CA GLY A 68 -1.13 -20.94 -11.69
C GLY A 68 0.37 -20.69 -11.75
N PRO A 69 0.85 -19.95 -12.77
CA PRO A 69 2.24 -19.57 -12.89
C PRO A 69 2.71 -18.72 -11.70
N GLU A 70 3.94 -18.98 -11.22
CA GLU A 70 4.52 -18.18 -10.14
C GLU A 70 4.61 -16.69 -10.53
N PRO A 71 4.31 -15.76 -9.61
CA PRO A 71 4.46 -14.35 -9.87
C PRO A 71 5.94 -13.96 -9.95
N GLU A 72 6.23 -12.90 -10.67
CA GLU A 72 7.53 -12.23 -10.56
C GLU A 72 7.51 -11.29 -9.37
N VAL A 73 8.47 -11.46 -8.45
CA VAL A 73 8.55 -10.70 -7.20
C VAL A 73 9.89 -9.96 -7.14
N GLU A 74 9.83 -8.64 -7.04
CA GLU A 74 11.00 -7.76 -6.90
C GLU A 74 10.94 -7.06 -5.53
N ILE A 75 11.91 -7.36 -4.67
CA ILE A 75 12.07 -6.73 -3.35
C ILE A 75 13.14 -5.66 -3.45
N ILE A 76 12.74 -4.39 -3.33
CA ILE A 76 13.61 -3.23 -3.44
C ILE A 76 13.90 -2.69 -2.04
N LYS A 77 15.16 -2.80 -1.61
CA LYS A 77 15.60 -2.37 -0.28
C LYS A 77 15.66 -0.85 -0.20
N THR A 78 15.00 -0.29 0.80
CA THR A 78 14.97 1.14 1.13
C THR A 78 15.08 1.34 2.64
N PHE A 79 14.83 2.57 3.11
CA PHE A 79 14.89 2.90 4.52
C PHE A 79 13.58 3.52 5.00
N HIS A 80 13.29 3.29 6.26
CA HIS A 80 12.13 3.84 6.97
C HIS A 80 12.38 5.26 7.53
N ASP A 81 13.48 5.89 7.12
CA ASP A 81 13.87 7.25 7.50
C ASP A 81 14.86 7.85 6.49
N GLU A 82 15.10 9.14 6.63
CA GLU A 82 15.99 9.95 5.80
C GLU A 82 17.49 9.80 6.12
N VAL A 83 17.82 8.97 7.12
CA VAL A 83 19.20 8.76 7.62
C VAL A 83 19.63 7.29 7.49
N GLU A 84 19.28 6.67 6.38
CA GLU A 84 19.67 5.31 6.00
C GLU A 84 19.31 4.24 7.05
N GLY A 85 18.14 4.39 7.67
CA GLY A 85 17.63 3.45 8.66
C GLY A 85 18.16 3.65 10.08
N ALA A 86 18.92 4.71 10.35
CA ALA A 86 19.50 4.95 11.67
C ALA A 86 18.45 5.24 12.77
N LYS A 87 17.26 5.71 12.39
CA LYS A 87 16.16 6.01 13.32
C LYS A 87 15.14 4.89 13.43
N ARG A 88 14.71 4.31 12.28
CA ARG A 88 13.56 3.40 12.18
C ARG A 88 13.87 2.09 11.46
N GLY A 89 15.09 1.95 10.94
CA GLY A 89 15.54 0.74 10.29
C GLY A 89 15.28 0.70 8.77
N ARG A 90 15.29 -0.52 8.26
CA ARG A 90 15.09 -0.81 6.84
C ARG A 90 13.62 -0.90 6.49
N ASN A 91 13.32 -0.61 5.25
CA ASN A 91 12.03 -0.84 4.61
C ASN A 91 12.25 -1.55 3.26
N ASN A 92 11.32 -2.38 2.86
CA ASN A 92 11.30 -3.00 1.53
C ASN A 92 10.09 -2.47 0.76
N LEU A 93 10.33 -2.01 -0.47
CA LEU A 93 9.27 -1.94 -1.44
C LEU A 93 9.10 -3.32 -2.06
N THR A 94 7.87 -3.73 -2.27
CA THR A 94 7.58 -5.00 -2.94
C THR A 94 6.81 -4.73 -4.22
N LYS A 95 7.37 -5.14 -5.37
CA LYS A 95 6.66 -5.16 -6.65
C LYS A 95 6.34 -6.61 -6.99
N ILE A 96 5.07 -6.86 -7.31
CA ILE A 96 4.59 -8.18 -7.74
C ILE A 96 3.94 -8.03 -9.11
N THR A 97 4.37 -8.88 -10.03
CA THR A 97 3.77 -9.02 -11.36
C THR A 97 3.15 -10.41 -11.49
N SER A 98 1.85 -10.46 -11.80
CA SER A 98 1.13 -11.70 -12.06
C SER A 98 0.31 -11.56 -13.34
N GLY A 99 0.65 -12.36 -14.35
CA GLY A 99 0.11 -12.17 -15.70
C GLY A 99 0.54 -10.84 -16.31
N SER A 100 -0.42 -10.01 -16.69
CA SER A 100 -0.17 -8.67 -17.25
C SER A 100 -0.30 -7.52 -16.23
N GLU A 101 -0.57 -7.83 -14.99
CA GLU A 101 -0.84 -6.86 -13.93
C GLU A 101 0.31 -6.78 -12.94
N ASN A 102 0.61 -5.57 -12.47
CA ASN A 102 1.62 -5.37 -11.44
C ASN A 102 1.18 -4.37 -10.38
N VAL A 103 1.61 -4.63 -9.14
CA VAL A 103 1.40 -3.78 -7.97
C VAL A 103 2.72 -3.46 -7.31
N VAL A 104 2.85 -2.23 -6.82
CA VAL A 104 3.95 -1.79 -5.98
C VAL A 104 3.41 -1.35 -4.63
N HIS A 105 3.89 -2.01 -3.57
CA HIS A 105 3.65 -1.62 -2.18
C HIS A 105 4.91 -0.95 -1.64
N MET A 106 4.80 0.30 -1.19
CA MET A 106 5.96 1.09 -0.78
C MET A 106 6.36 0.91 0.69
N GLY A 107 5.57 0.13 1.45
CA GLY A 107 5.81 0.00 2.89
C GLY A 107 5.85 1.36 3.57
N ASP A 108 6.68 1.49 4.58
CA ASP A 108 6.92 2.72 5.32
C ASP A 108 8.16 3.46 4.81
N ILE A 109 8.19 3.72 3.50
CA ILE A 109 9.31 4.48 2.92
C ILE A 109 9.48 5.84 3.60
N GLY A 110 10.72 6.16 4.00
CA GLY A 110 11.10 7.41 4.66
C GLY A 110 12.25 8.15 3.98
N CYS A 111 12.66 7.73 2.78
CA CYS A 111 13.79 8.30 2.04
C CYS A 111 13.47 8.50 0.55
N ASP A 112 14.35 9.20 -0.17
CA ASP A 112 14.27 9.28 -1.63
C ASP A 112 14.60 7.93 -2.29
N LEU A 113 14.07 7.73 -3.50
CA LEU A 113 14.43 6.60 -4.35
C LEU A 113 15.62 6.97 -5.25
N THR A 114 16.50 6.02 -5.47
CA THR A 114 17.55 6.13 -6.50
C THR A 114 16.95 5.96 -7.90
N GLU A 115 17.67 6.37 -8.93
CA GLU A 115 17.26 6.19 -10.34
C GLU A 115 17.02 4.72 -10.68
N ASP A 116 17.87 3.81 -10.19
CA ASP A 116 17.71 2.37 -10.39
C ASP A 116 16.43 1.83 -9.71
N GLN A 117 16.14 2.26 -8.48
CA GLN A 117 14.91 1.88 -7.78
C GLN A 117 13.65 2.40 -8.48
N LEU A 118 13.69 3.66 -8.94
CA LEU A 118 12.61 4.26 -9.73
C LEU A 118 12.39 3.51 -11.04
N ALA A 119 13.44 3.12 -11.75
CA ALA A 119 13.34 2.39 -13.02
C ALA A 119 12.57 1.06 -12.86
N VAL A 120 12.71 0.36 -11.73
CA VAL A 120 12.03 -0.90 -11.45
C VAL A 120 10.52 -0.72 -11.30
N ILE A 121 10.06 0.38 -10.68
CA ILE A 121 8.64 0.57 -10.29
C ILE A 121 7.88 1.52 -11.21
N LYS A 122 8.56 2.18 -12.13
CA LYS A 122 7.99 3.20 -13.03
C LYS A 122 6.86 2.62 -13.88
N GLY A 123 5.75 3.36 -13.97
CA GLY A 123 4.59 2.99 -14.80
C GLY A 123 3.80 1.79 -14.29
N CYS A 124 3.89 1.46 -12.99
CA CYS A 124 3.13 0.35 -12.42
C CYS A 124 1.61 0.55 -12.55
N ASP A 125 0.85 -0.55 -12.57
CA ASP A 125 -0.61 -0.49 -12.67
C ASP A 125 -1.22 0.04 -11.37
N LEU A 126 -0.72 -0.40 -10.22
CA LEU A 126 -1.17 0.02 -8.89
C LEU A 126 0.02 0.41 -8.01
N LEU A 127 -0.04 1.61 -7.43
CA LEU A 127 0.89 2.09 -6.41
C LEU A 127 0.17 2.27 -5.08
N LEU A 128 0.66 1.60 -4.03
CA LEU A 128 0.24 1.76 -2.64
C LEU A 128 1.31 2.58 -1.92
N ILE A 129 0.98 3.84 -1.54
CA ILE A 129 1.97 4.83 -1.08
C ILE A 129 1.56 5.46 0.25
N PRO A 130 2.47 5.54 1.26
CA PRO A 130 2.18 6.21 2.52
C PRO A 130 2.13 7.73 2.33
N VAL A 131 1.20 8.40 3.03
CA VAL A 131 0.99 9.86 2.93
C VAL A 131 0.88 10.56 4.28
N GLY A 132 0.90 9.81 5.38
CA GLY A 132 0.63 10.32 6.73
C GLY A 132 1.79 11.08 7.38
N GLY A 133 2.99 11.01 6.84
CA GLY A 133 4.16 11.65 7.44
C GLY A 133 4.55 11.08 8.80
N TYR A 134 5.30 11.84 9.60
CA TYR A 134 5.84 11.52 10.92
C TYR A 134 6.75 10.28 10.97
N TYR A 135 6.22 9.11 10.59
CA TYR A 135 7.00 7.87 10.49
C TYR A 135 7.50 7.63 9.07
N THR A 136 6.77 8.07 8.06
CA THR A 136 7.01 7.86 6.64
C THR A 136 7.23 9.18 5.90
N ILE A 137 7.35 9.14 4.58
CA ILE A 137 7.24 10.34 3.75
C ILE A 137 5.90 11.04 3.98
N ASP A 138 5.88 12.36 3.85
CA ASP A 138 4.66 13.16 3.94
C ASP A 138 3.90 13.24 2.59
N CYS A 139 2.76 13.91 2.60
CA CYS A 139 1.90 14.04 1.42
C CYS A 139 2.58 14.76 0.25
N LYS A 140 3.48 15.72 0.50
CA LYS A 140 4.21 16.45 -0.55
C LYS A 140 5.23 15.55 -1.23
N LYS A 141 6.00 14.82 -0.40
CA LYS A 141 6.97 13.87 -0.91
C LYS A 141 6.31 12.72 -1.67
N ALA A 142 5.18 12.23 -1.15
CA ALA A 142 4.38 11.23 -1.85
C ALA A 142 3.88 11.73 -3.21
N PHE A 143 3.44 12.99 -3.30
CA PHE A 143 3.02 13.62 -4.55
C PHE A 143 4.17 13.71 -5.56
N GLU A 144 5.38 14.16 -5.14
CA GLU A 144 6.58 14.18 -5.99
C GLU A 144 6.92 12.78 -6.53
N MET A 145 6.87 11.75 -5.66
CA MET A 145 7.15 10.37 -6.06
C MET A 145 6.11 9.83 -7.05
N VAL A 146 4.83 10.15 -6.88
CA VAL A 146 3.78 9.77 -7.84
C VAL A 146 4.08 10.35 -9.21
N GLY A 147 4.55 11.60 -9.31
CA GLY A 147 4.97 12.23 -10.57
C GLY A 147 6.17 11.51 -11.22
N GLN A 148 7.13 11.05 -10.42
CA GLN A 148 8.33 10.34 -10.91
C GLN A 148 8.01 8.90 -11.35
N ILE A 149 7.17 8.20 -10.58
CA ILE A 149 6.79 6.79 -10.83
C ILE A 149 5.77 6.69 -11.96
N ASP A 150 4.89 7.66 -12.09
CA ASP A 150 3.78 7.73 -13.06
C ASP A 150 2.90 6.46 -13.10
N PRO A 151 2.36 6.00 -11.96
CA PRO A 151 1.52 4.81 -11.90
C PRO A 151 0.16 5.05 -12.57
N LYS A 152 -0.53 3.97 -12.99
CA LYS A 152 -1.89 4.07 -13.53
C LYS A 152 -2.90 4.44 -12.42
N VAL A 153 -2.86 3.71 -11.32
CA VAL A 153 -3.73 3.93 -10.15
C VAL A 153 -2.88 4.15 -8.90
N VAL A 154 -3.25 5.12 -8.09
CA VAL A 154 -2.63 5.42 -6.79
C VAL A 154 -3.65 5.18 -5.69
N ILE A 155 -3.25 4.51 -4.61
CA ILE A 155 -4.01 4.39 -3.37
C ILE A 155 -3.14 4.90 -2.21
N PRO A 156 -3.57 5.97 -1.50
CA PRO A 156 -2.87 6.44 -0.32
C PRO A 156 -3.10 5.51 0.86
N MET A 157 -2.07 5.31 1.66
CA MET A 157 -2.08 4.47 2.85
C MET A 157 -1.35 5.13 4.02
N HIS A 158 -1.31 4.47 5.19
CA HIS A 158 -0.57 4.88 6.37
C HIS A 158 -0.86 6.33 6.79
N TYR A 159 -2.14 6.67 6.90
CA TYR A 159 -2.62 7.99 7.29
C TYR A 159 -3.65 7.89 8.43
N LYS A 160 -3.90 9.03 9.10
CA LYS A 160 -4.98 9.15 10.09
C LYS A 160 -6.28 9.54 9.43
N SER A 161 -7.36 8.94 9.88
CA SER A 161 -8.73 9.37 9.61
C SER A 161 -9.46 9.71 10.92
N LYS A 162 -10.72 10.14 10.82
CA LYS A 162 -11.58 10.33 12.01
C LYS A 162 -11.87 9.03 12.77
N LYS A 163 -11.65 7.86 12.13
CA LYS A 163 -12.06 6.56 12.65
C LYS A 163 -10.88 5.64 12.98
N PHE A 164 -9.72 5.84 12.38
CA PHE A 164 -8.56 4.98 12.55
C PHE A 164 -7.25 5.73 12.32
N GLY A 165 -6.14 5.10 12.74
CA GLY A 165 -4.78 5.56 12.55
C GLY A 165 -4.20 6.22 13.80
N TYR A 166 -2.87 6.36 13.83
CA TYR A 166 -2.16 7.00 14.94
C TYR A 166 -2.38 8.51 14.96
N ASP A 167 -2.49 9.08 16.16
CA ASP A 167 -2.76 10.51 16.34
C ASP A 167 -1.70 11.45 15.78
N VAL A 168 -0.48 10.96 15.66
CA VAL A 168 0.68 11.72 15.15
C VAL A 168 0.72 11.80 13.62
N LEU A 169 -0.07 10.98 12.92
CA LEU A 169 -0.13 11.00 11.46
C LEU A 169 -1.05 12.12 10.95
N SER A 170 -0.71 12.67 9.79
CA SER A 170 -1.60 13.52 9.00
C SER A 170 -2.69 12.70 8.31
N GLY A 171 -3.77 13.37 7.94
CA GLY A 171 -4.82 12.80 7.07
C GLY A 171 -4.35 12.70 5.61
N ARG A 172 -5.22 12.15 4.77
CA ARG A 172 -4.98 12.04 3.32
C ARG A 172 -5.43 13.26 2.53
N GLU A 173 -6.08 14.21 3.17
CA GLU A 173 -6.79 15.32 2.54
C GLU A 173 -5.85 16.23 1.73
N ASP A 174 -4.68 16.57 2.30
CA ASP A 174 -3.67 17.39 1.62
C ASP A 174 -3.10 16.69 0.38
N PHE A 175 -2.93 15.37 0.44
CA PHE A 175 -2.49 14.59 -0.73
C PHE A 175 -3.56 14.57 -1.83
N VAL A 176 -4.83 14.44 -1.45
CA VAL A 176 -5.97 14.51 -2.39
C VAL A 176 -6.03 15.87 -3.07
N GLU A 177 -5.79 16.95 -2.32
CA GLU A 177 -5.77 18.31 -2.88
C GLU A 177 -4.61 18.50 -3.87
N LEU A 178 -3.39 18.03 -3.54
CA LEU A 178 -2.24 18.09 -4.43
C LEU A 178 -2.50 17.37 -5.77
N ILE A 179 -2.99 16.13 -5.71
CA ILE A 179 -3.33 15.34 -6.91
C ILE A 179 -4.49 16.00 -7.71
N GLY A 180 -5.50 16.53 -7.03
CA GLY A 180 -6.63 17.21 -7.67
C GLY A 180 -6.22 18.48 -8.41
N ASN A 181 -5.27 19.24 -7.88
CA ASN A 181 -4.74 20.46 -8.49
C ASN A 181 -3.89 20.17 -9.75
N GLU A 182 -3.26 19.00 -9.84
CA GLU A 182 -2.54 18.56 -11.03
C GLU A 182 -3.48 18.35 -12.24
N GLY A 183 -4.72 17.86 -11.97
CA GLY A 183 -5.74 17.65 -13.00
C GLY A 183 -5.49 16.49 -13.96
N GLU A 184 -4.42 15.72 -13.78
CA GLU A 184 -4.04 14.59 -14.65
C GLU A 184 -4.73 13.29 -14.27
N ARG A 185 -5.29 13.18 -13.06
CA ARG A 185 -5.87 11.96 -12.52
C ARG A 185 -7.32 12.16 -12.08
N GLU A 186 -8.16 11.19 -12.38
CA GLU A 186 -9.52 11.15 -11.83
C GLU A 186 -9.49 10.77 -10.36
N ILE A 187 -10.16 11.55 -9.49
CA ILE A 187 -10.31 11.22 -8.07
C ILE A 187 -11.56 10.37 -7.90
N ILE A 188 -11.36 9.09 -7.57
CA ILE A 188 -12.43 8.10 -7.40
C ILE A 188 -12.54 7.77 -5.91
N SER A 189 -13.70 8.04 -5.32
CA SER A 189 -13.98 7.69 -3.92
C SER A 189 -14.95 6.51 -3.86
N ARG A 190 -14.57 5.45 -3.13
CA ARG A 190 -15.38 4.24 -2.99
C ARG A 190 -15.64 3.91 -1.52
N ARG A 191 -16.85 3.48 -1.26
CA ARG A 191 -17.27 2.99 0.06
C ARG A 191 -16.96 1.52 0.28
N PHE A 192 -16.75 0.76 -0.82
CA PHE A 192 -16.59 -0.68 -0.76
C PHE A 192 -15.12 -1.07 -0.62
N THR A 193 -14.92 -2.19 0.00
CA THR A 193 -13.62 -2.74 0.36
C THR A 193 -12.94 -3.50 -0.77
N VAL A 194 -13.70 -3.90 -1.79
CA VAL A 194 -13.20 -4.62 -2.96
C VAL A 194 -13.57 -3.82 -4.20
N GLU A 195 -12.58 -3.47 -4.99
CA GLU A 195 -12.74 -2.72 -6.23
C GLU A 195 -11.89 -3.32 -7.35
N GLU A 196 -12.50 -3.42 -8.52
CA GLU A 196 -11.76 -3.61 -9.76
C GLU A 196 -11.01 -2.33 -10.11
N LEU A 197 -9.75 -2.45 -10.56
CA LEU A 197 -8.94 -1.27 -10.86
C LEU A 197 -9.54 -0.42 -11.97
N PRO A 198 -9.56 0.91 -11.80
CA PRO A 198 -9.97 1.83 -12.85
C PRO A 198 -9.09 1.68 -14.11
N LYS A 199 -9.71 1.87 -15.29
CA LYS A 199 -9.00 1.82 -16.58
C LYS A 199 -8.34 3.14 -16.96
N VAL A 200 -8.57 4.21 -16.19
CA VAL A 200 -8.00 5.55 -16.38
C VAL A 200 -6.99 5.86 -15.28
N LYS A 201 -6.08 6.80 -15.53
CA LYS A 201 -5.18 7.31 -14.49
C LYS A 201 -6.02 7.90 -13.37
N SER A 202 -5.87 7.37 -12.15
CA SER A 202 -6.74 7.75 -11.03
C SER A 202 -6.05 7.73 -9.68
N LEU A 203 -6.58 8.53 -8.77
CA LEU A 203 -6.40 8.41 -7.32
C LEU A 203 -7.63 7.70 -6.76
N LEU A 204 -7.46 6.48 -6.25
CA LEU A 204 -8.53 5.69 -5.67
C LEU A 204 -8.54 5.83 -4.15
N LEU A 205 -9.62 6.39 -3.60
CA LEU A 205 -9.82 6.57 -2.17
C LEU A 205 -10.75 5.49 -1.64
N MET A 206 -10.22 4.59 -0.83
CA MET A 206 -10.95 3.45 -0.27
C MET A 206 -11.22 3.64 1.23
N GLU A 207 -12.29 3.03 1.71
CA GLU A 207 -12.56 2.88 3.15
C GLU A 207 -12.06 1.51 3.62
N PRO A 208 -11.41 1.44 4.80
CA PRO A 208 -10.89 0.17 5.28
C PRO A 208 -11.99 -0.82 5.67
N LEU A 209 -11.70 -2.10 5.43
CA LEU A 209 -12.57 -3.23 5.80
C LEU A 209 -12.69 -3.38 7.32
N ARG A 210 -11.64 -3.06 8.07
CA ARG A 210 -11.46 -3.41 9.49
C ARG A 210 -11.66 -2.23 10.46
N ILE A 211 -12.62 -1.35 10.20
CA ILE A 211 -12.98 -0.28 11.16
C ILE A 211 -13.76 -0.86 12.33
N LEU A 212 -13.34 -0.53 13.57
CA LEU A 212 -14.11 -0.81 14.78
C LEU A 212 -15.44 -0.02 14.76
N LYS A 213 -16.54 -0.68 15.14
CA LYS A 213 -17.88 -0.10 15.19
C LYS A 213 -18.09 0.70 16.46
#